data_47e5cabd0eee8870bace55add1e3fba6
#
_entry.id   47e5cabd0eee8870bace55add1e3fba6
#
_cell.length_a   1.000
_cell.length_b   1.000
_cell.length_c   1.000
_cell.angle_alpha   90.00
_cell.angle_beta   90.00
_cell.angle_gamma   90.00
#
_symmetry.space_group_name_H-M   'P 1'
#
loop_
_entity.id
_entity.type
_entity.pdbx_description
1 polymer ?
#
loop_
_entity_poly.entity_id
_entity_poly.type
_entity_poly.pdbx_seq_one_letter_code
_entity_poly.pdbx_strand_id
1 'polypeptide(L)' 'MYDFESVKNLYEDGYRCIYYDNKQRNPAVYLKNFESEDSKEIQFEDEDQFTQFKDYLDSLNSLRG' A
#
# COMPACT_ATOMS: atom_id res chain seq x y z
N MET A 1 12.04 -7.58 -0.43
CA MET A 1 11.09 -7.00 -1.38
C MET A 1 9.69 -7.42 -1.02
N TYR A 2 8.71 -6.54 -1.21
CA TYR A 2 7.36 -6.78 -0.75
C TYR A 2 6.43 -7.10 -1.91
N ASP A 3 5.43 -7.92 -1.65
CA ASP A 3 4.37 -8.19 -2.60
C ASP A 3 3.06 -7.63 -2.05
N PHE A 4 2.00 -7.75 -2.83
CA PHE A 4 0.69 -7.23 -2.45
C PHE A 4 0.21 -7.83 -1.11
N GLU A 5 0.45 -9.11 -0.91
CA GLU A 5 0.02 -9.82 0.30
C GLU A 5 0.61 -9.16 1.55
N SER A 6 1.91 -8.85 1.49
CA SER A 6 2.61 -8.23 2.60
C SER A 6 2.03 -6.86 2.93
N VAL A 7 1.74 -6.07 1.90
CA VAL A 7 1.17 -4.73 2.10
C VAL A 7 -0.25 -4.82 2.64
N LYS A 8 -1.02 -5.79 2.15
CA LYS A 8 -2.37 -6.01 2.64
C LYS A 8 -2.36 -6.33 4.14
N ASN A 9 -1.41 -7.16 4.56
CA ASN A 9 -1.26 -7.50 5.97
C ASN A 9 -0.95 -6.29 6.82
N LEU A 10 -0.13 -5.39 6.32
CA LEU A 10 0.16 -4.14 7.02
C LEU A 10 -1.09 -3.28 7.15
N TYR A 11 -1.91 -3.24 6.10
CA TYR A 11 -3.17 -2.50 6.15
C TYR A 11 -4.10 -3.06 7.21
N GLU A 12 -4.16 -4.38 7.32
CA GLU A 12 -5.01 -5.01 8.32
C GLU A 12 -4.48 -4.79 9.74
N ASP A 13 -3.19 -4.51 9.85
CA ASP A 13 -2.54 -4.24 11.12
C ASP A 13 -2.67 -2.77 11.55
N GLY A 14 -3.25 -1.94 10.70
CA GLY A 14 -3.51 -0.54 11.06
C GLY A 14 -2.76 0.48 10.23
N TYR A 15 -1.91 0.05 9.32
CA TYR A 15 -1.18 0.97 8.46
C TYR A 15 -2.10 1.53 7.39
N ARG A 16 -1.82 2.76 6.95
CA ARG A 16 -2.57 3.40 5.87
C ARG A 16 -1.61 4.05 4.89
N CYS A 17 -1.99 4.03 3.62
CA CYS A 17 -1.20 4.64 2.56
C CYS A 17 -1.35 6.16 2.63
N ILE A 18 -0.24 6.85 2.84
CA ILE A 18 -0.24 8.31 2.89
C ILE A 18 0.28 8.92 1.60
N TYR A 19 1.01 8.14 0.81
CA TYR A 19 1.61 8.65 -0.41
C TYR A 19 2.10 7.45 -1.24
N TYR A 20 2.08 7.59 -2.55
CA TYR A 20 2.69 6.58 -3.42
C TYR A 20 3.38 7.27 -4.58
N ASP A 21 4.40 6.59 -5.13
CA ASP A 21 5.19 7.08 -6.25
C ASP A 21 5.22 5.99 -7.31
N ASN A 22 4.59 6.27 -8.46
CA ASN A 22 4.54 5.32 -9.56
C ASN A 22 5.32 5.82 -10.78
N LYS A 23 6.15 6.84 -10.60
CA LYS A 23 6.94 7.40 -11.70
C LYS A 23 8.17 6.56 -12.01
N GLN A 24 8.58 5.76 -11.07
CA GLN A 24 9.75 4.91 -11.22
C GLN A 24 9.32 3.54 -11.76
N ARG A 25 10.33 2.79 -12.24
CA ARG A 25 10.11 1.45 -12.75
C ARG A 25 9.48 0.54 -11.68
N ASN A 26 9.93 0.71 -10.46
CA ASN A 26 9.41 -0.06 -9.33
C ASN A 26 8.58 0.87 -8.46
N PRO A 27 7.24 0.80 -8.56
CA PRO A 27 6.39 1.68 -7.76
C PRO A 27 6.60 1.48 -6.27
N ALA A 28 6.51 2.57 -5.53
CA ALA A 28 6.68 2.54 -4.08
C ALA A 28 5.49 3.18 -3.40
N VAL A 29 5.15 2.67 -2.23
CA VAL A 29 4.09 3.25 -1.41
C VAL A 29 4.64 3.55 -0.02
N TYR A 30 4.11 4.59 0.59
CA TYR A 30 4.52 5.00 1.93
C TYR A 30 3.33 4.82 2.85
N LEU A 31 3.52 4.01 3.88
CA LEU A 31 2.46 3.66 4.81
C LEU A 31 2.80 4.21 6.19
N LYS A 32 1.77 4.58 6.92
CA LYS A 32 1.94 5.04 8.29
C LYS A 32 0.87 4.42 9.17
N ASN A 33 1.28 3.95 10.34
CA ASN A 33 0.36 3.52 11.37
C ASN A 33 0.17 4.67 12.34
N PHE A 34 -1.03 5.24 12.34
CA PHE A 34 -1.29 6.45 13.13
C PHE A 34 -1.41 6.16 14.62
N GLU A 35 -1.60 4.92 15.00
CA GLU A 35 -1.65 4.55 16.41
C GLU A 35 -0.26 4.46 17.01
N SER A 36 0.66 3.78 16.32
CA SER A 36 2.02 3.59 16.80
C SER A 36 2.97 4.66 16.29
N GLU A 37 2.52 5.46 15.32
CA GLU A 37 3.31 6.49 14.64
C GLU A 37 4.51 5.89 13.90
N ASP A 38 4.41 4.62 13.54
CA ASP A 38 5.43 3.94 12.76
C ASP A 38 5.15 4.15 11.27
N SER A 39 6.19 4.27 10.48
CA SER A 39 6.03 4.44 9.04
C SER A 39 6.95 3.48 8.29
N LYS A 40 6.50 3.10 7.10
CA LYS A 40 7.25 2.16 6.26
C LYS A 40 7.18 2.59 4.80
N GLU A 41 8.28 2.38 4.11
CA GLU A 41 8.32 2.55 2.66
C GLU A 41 8.37 1.16 2.04
N ILE A 42 7.40 0.89 1.17
CA ILE A 42 7.28 -0.41 0.52
C ILE A 42 7.52 -0.23 -0.97
N GLN A 43 8.48 -0.97 -1.51
CA GLN A 43 8.74 -0.94 -2.95
C GLN A 43 8.27 -2.24 -3.55
N PHE A 44 7.38 -2.16 -4.54
CA PHE A 44 6.85 -3.34 -5.22
C PHE A 44 7.83 -3.85 -6.27
N GLU A 45 7.75 -5.13 -6.54
CA GLU A 45 8.60 -5.76 -7.54
C GLU A 45 8.28 -5.30 -8.94
N ASP A 46 7.00 -5.08 -9.23
CA ASP A 46 6.56 -4.69 -10.56
C ASP A 46 5.22 -3.93 -10.47
N GLU A 47 4.75 -3.46 -11.62
CA GLU A 47 3.52 -2.69 -11.70
C GLU A 47 2.28 -3.53 -11.38
N ASP A 48 2.32 -4.82 -11.63
CA ASP A 48 1.18 -5.68 -11.36
C ASP A 48 0.85 -5.69 -9.88
N GLN A 49 1.87 -5.78 -9.04
CA GLN A 49 1.67 -5.74 -7.59
C GLN A 49 1.10 -4.41 -7.15
N PHE A 50 1.60 -3.33 -7.74
CA PHE A 50 1.11 -2.00 -7.43
C PHE A 50 -0.35 -1.84 -7.86
N THR A 51 -0.70 -2.36 -9.03
CA THR A 51 -2.07 -2.30 -9.54
C THR A 51 -3.02 -3.06 -8.61
N GLN A 52 -2.61 -4.23 -8.14
CA GLN A 52 -3.39 -5.00 -7.20
C GLN A 52 -3.63 -4.22 -5.92
N PHE A 53 -2.61 -3.52 -5.45
CA PHE A 53 -2.74 -2.70 -4.25
C PHE A 53 -3.72 -1.54 -4.47
N LYS A 54 -3.65 -0.89 -5.63
CA LYS A 54 -4.57 0.20 -5.94
C LYS A 54 -6.00 -0.30 -6.04
N ASP A 55 -6.21 -1.46 -6.65
CA ASP A 55 -7.54 -2.06 -6.73
C ASP A 55 -8.07 -2.39 -5.34
N TYR A 56 -7.20 -2.85 -4.46
CA TYR A 56 -7.57 -3.13 -3.09
C TYR A 56 -8.02 -1.85 -2.38
N LEU A 57 -7.30 -0.75 -2.57
CA LEU A 57 -7.68 0.54 -1.98
C LEU A 57 -9.03 1.02 -2.51
N ASP A 58 -9.24 0.89 -3.81
CA ASP A 58 -10.51 1.28 -4.43
C ASP A 58 -11.66 0.45 -3.87
N SER A 59 -11.41 -0.83 -3.65
CA SER A 59 -12.42 -1.73 -3.07
C SER A 59 -12.80 -1.28 -1.67
N LEU A 60 -11.81 -0.88 -0.87
CA LEU A 60 -12.09 -0.40 0.48
C LEU A 60 -12.92 0.87 0.45
N ASN A 61 -12.60 1.77 -0.48
CA ASN A 61 -13.36 3.02 -0.62
C ASN A 61 -14.78 2.75 -1.09
N SER A 62 -14.96 1.79 -1.99
CA SER A 62 -16.29 1.44 -2.51
C SER A 62 -17.20 0.92 -1.40
N LEU A 63 -16.66 0.19 -0.45
CA LEU A 63 -17.44 -0.36 0.65
C LEU A 63 -18.02 0.72 1.56
N ARG A 64 -17.47 1.91 1.50
CA ARG A 64 -17.94 3.03 2.32
C ARG A 64 -19.10 3.76 1.68
N GLY A 65 -19.33 3.47 0.44
CA GLY A 65 -20.43 3.84 -0.36
C GLY A 65 -20.98 5.18 -0.26
#